data_af2d8937c2a9fe91ae8a6c114099048a
#
_entry.id   af2d8937c2a9fe91ae8a6c114099048a
#
_cell.length_a   1.000
_cell.length_b   1.000
_cell.length_c   1.000
_cell.angle_alpha   90.00
_cell.angle_beta   90.00
_cell.angle_gamma   90.00
#
_symmetry.space_group_name_H-M   'P 1'
#
loop_
_entity.id
_entity.type
_entity.pdbx_description
1 polymer ?
#
loop_
_entity_poly.entity_id
_entity_poly.type
_entity_poly.pdbx_seq_one_letter_code
_entity_poly.pdbx_strand_id
1 'polypeptide(L)'
;MDSFVLQQLAPHGVLRTGINLANFLLVGPADAKGHRTGLGPEFARMIALRLGVPFTCVPFVSPRELADATNRDVWDICLIGAERDRAQTIAFTSAYLEIDATCLVHAESPLMSAQTLDRAGVSIAAATGSAYELWLTRHMRHAQLLRAPTHDHAYEAFAQGKADALAGLRPRLLRDESTLAGVRLLDGCFTAVQQAVGTHLQHEAGAAFLERFVEEAKASGLIDELIERHHVRGVRTAPLLSSSSG
;
A
#
# COMPACT_ATOMS: atom_id res chain seq x y z
N MET A 1 -27.12 -1.56 -12.71
CA MET A 1 -25.84 -2.24 -12.41
C MET A 1 -25.84 -3.58 -13.13
N ASP A 2 -24.74 -3.93 -13.78
CA ASP A 2 -24.60 -5.22 -14.44
C ASP A 2 -24.63 -6.35 -13.40
N SER A 3 -25.47 -7.38 -13.63
CA SER A 3 -25.61 -8.51 -12.71
C SER A 3 -24.31 -9.33 -12.54
N PHE A 4 -23.49 -9.41 -13.59
CA PHE A 4 -22.19 -10.07 -13.52
C PHE A 4 -21.20 -9.37 -12.59
N VAL A 5 -21.19 -8.03 -12.59
CA VAL A 5 -20.37 -7.23 -11.67
C VAL A 5 -20.77 -7.52 -10.22
N LEU A 6 -22.09 -7.52 -9.93
CA LEU A 6 -22.58 -7.83 -8.57
C LEU A 6 -22.27 -9.26 -8.13
N GLN A 7 -22.38 -10.23 -9.03
CA GLN A 7 -22.02 -11.62 -8.73
C GLN A 7 -20.54 -11.78 -8.40
N GLN A 8 -19.66 -10.96 -9.00
CA GLN A 8 -18.22 -11.02 -8.76
C GLN A 8 -17.76 -10.21 -7.55
N LEU A 9 -18.34 -9.01 -7.34
CA LEU A 9 -17.87 -8.08 -6.30
C LEU A 9 -18.70 -8.09 -5.02
N ALA A 10 -19.90 -8.64 -5.05
CA ALA A 10 -20.78 -8.74 -3.88
C ALA A 10 -21.62 -10.02 -3.93
N PRO A 11 -21.02 -11.22 -4.05
CA PRO A 11 -21.76 -12.49 -4.21
C PRO A 11 -22.68 -12.80 -3.02
N HIS A 12 -22.39 -12.22 -1.86
CA HIS A 12 -23.17 -12.38 -0.63
C HIS A 12 -24.06 -11.15 -0.33
N GLY A 13 -24.29 -10.26 -1.32
CA GLY A 13 -25.08 -9.04 -1.15
C GLY A 13 -24.40 -7.93 -0.33
N VAL A 14 -23.11 -8.08 -0.02
CA VAL A 14 -22.27 -7.12 0.68
C VAL A 14 -20.89 -7.11 0.04
N LEU A 15 -20.29 -5.92 -0.13
CA LEU A 15 -18.90 -5.79 -0.57
C LEU A 15 -17.96 -6.01 0.62
N ARG A 16 -17.25 -7.13 0.65
CA ARG A 16 -16.23 -7.44 1.68
C ARG A 16 -14.89 -6.90 1.20
N THR A 17 -14.35 -5.91 1.92
CA THR A 17 -13.10 -5.24 1.55
C THR A 17 -11.96 -5.65 2.47
N GLY A 18 -10.97 -6.36 1.93
CA GLY A 18 -9.72 -6.65 2.62
C GLY A 18 -8.89 -5.37 2.84
N ILE A 19 -8.54 -5.07 4.09
CA ILE A 19 -7.75 -3.90 4.46
C ILE A 19 -6.51 -4.28 5.25
N ASN A 20 -5.40 -3.59 4.96
CA ASN A 20 -4.11 -3.80 5.62
C ASN A 20 -3.95 -2.85 6.81
N LEU A 21 -4.03 -3.38 8.03
CA LEU A 21 -3.89 -2.61 9.28
C LEU A 21 -2.48 -2.03 9.50
N ALA A 22 -1.46 -2.63 8.89
CA ALA A 22 -0.10 -2.08 8.95
C ALA A 22 0.04 -0.75 8.18
N ASN A 23 -0.89 -0.43 7.28
CA ASN A 23 -0.93 0.85 6.59
C ASN A 23 -1.78 1.88 7.37
N PHE A 24 -1.23 2.35 8.48
CA PHE A 24 -1.88 3.35 9.35
C PHE A 24 -2.17 4.70 8.66
N LEU A 25 -1.58 4.95 7.48
CA LEU A 25 -1.85 6.15 6.68
C LEU A 25 -3.25 6.11 6.04
N LEU A 26 -3.65 4.94 5.60
CA LEU A 26 -4.89 4.75 4.87
C LEU A 26 -5.98 4.09 5.72
N VAL A 27 -5.59 3.40 6.80
CA VAL A 27 -6.52 2.67 7.68
C VAL A 27 -6.34 3.16 9.11
N GLY A 28 -7.33 3.90 9.58
CA GLY A 28 -7.40 4.40 10.96
C GLY A 28 -7.97 3.39 11.95
N PRO A 29 -8.11 3.81 13.22
CA PRO A 29 -8.73 3.00 14.27
C PRO A 29 -10.20 2.68 13.95
N ALA A 30 -10.76 1.73 14.68
CA ALA A 30 -12.20 1.51 14.64
C ALA A 30 -12.94 2.64 15.38
N ASP A 31 -14.09 3.03 14.87
CA ASP A 31 -15.00 3.94 15.56
C ASP A 31 -15.72 3.23 16.73
N ALA A 32 -16.59 3.95 17.44
CA ALA A 32 -17.35 3.42 18.57
C ALA A 32 -18.30 2.26 18.19
N LYS A 33 -18.60 2.08 16.91
CA LYS A 33 -19.43 0.99 16.37
C LYS A 33 -18.58 -0.16 15.80
N GLY A 34 -17.26 -0.07 15.90
CA GLY A 34 -16.33 -1.08 15.37
C GLY A 34 -16.01 -0.93 13.89
N HIS A 35 -16.50 0.11 13.19
CA HIS A 35 -16.18 0.34 11.80
C HIS A 35 -14.80 0.99 11.66
N ARG A 36 -14.00 0.50 10.73
CA ARG A 36 -12.69 1.09 10.42
C ARG A 36 -12.85 2.46 9.77
N THR A 37 -12.04 3.41 10.24
CA THR A 37 -11.96 4.77 9.70
C THR A 37 -10.76 4.92 8.75
N GLY A 38 -10.65 6.06 8.09
CA GLY A 38 -9.52 6.38 7.22
C GLY A 38 -9.88 6.40 5.74
N LEU A 39 -8.93 6.87 4.93
CA LEU A 39 -9.08 7.04 3.49
C LEU A 39 -9.49 5.73 2.80
N GLY A 40 -8.79 4.63 3.10
CA GLY A 40 -9.05 3.33 2.46
C GLY A 40 -10.47 2.81 2.70
N PRO A 41 -10.94 2.67 3.96
CA PRO A 41 -12.33 2.28 4.25
C PRO A 41 -13.38 3.22 3.64
N GLU A 42 -13.13 4.53 3.59
CA GLU A 42 -14.06 5.47 2.97
C GLU A 42 -14.10 5.29 1.45
N PHE A 43 -12.94 5.11 0.80
CA PHE A 43 -12.88 4.82 -0.63
C PHE A 43 -13.62 3.51 -0.99
N ALA A 44 -13.41 2.45 -0.20
CA ALA A 44 -14.15 1.19 -0.36
C ALA A 44 -15.67 1.36 -0.19
N ARG A 45 -16.09 2.18 0.77
CA ARG A 45 -17.51 2.52 0.95
C ARG A 45 -18.09 3.22 -0.26
N MET A 46 -17.34 4.10 -0.94
CA MET A 46 -17.77 4.74 -2.18
C MET A 46 -17.93 3.75 -3.34
N ILE A 47 -17.05 2.74 -3.43
CA ILE A 47 -17.22 1.63 -4.38
C ILE A 47 -18.52 0.89 -4.10
N ALA A 48 -18.79 0.55 -2.84
CA ALA A 48 -20.02 -0.13 -2.43
C ALA A 48 -21.30 0.69 -2.74
N LEU A 49 -21.24 2.00 -2.50
CA LEU A 49 -22.34 2.92 -2.86
C LEU A 49 -22.61 2.92 -4.37
N ARG A 50 -21.54 2.92 -5.19
CA ARG A 50 -21.68 2.84 -6.66
C ARG A 50 -22.28 1.50 -7.10
N LEU A 51 -21.96 0.41 -6.39
CA LEU A 51 -22.56 -0.92 -6.62
C LEU A 51 -23.99 -1.03 -6.11
N GLY A 52 -24.42 -0.17 -5.19
CA GLY A 52 -25.73 -0.22 -4.54
C GLY A 52 -25.84 -1.31 -3.47
N VAL A 53 -24.73 -1.67 -2.81
CA VAL A 53 -24.68 -2.71 -1.78
C VAL A 53 -24.07 -2.18 -0.48
N PRO A 54 -24.38 -2.78 0.68
CA PRO A 54 -23.63 -2.56 1.92
C PRO A 54 -22.15 -2.94 1.76
N PHE A 55 -21.30 -2.43 2.65
CA PHE A 55 -19.90 -2.84 2.70
C PHE A 55 -19.45 -3.21 4.11
N THR A 56 -18.40 -4.02 4.19
CA THR A 56 -17.70 -4.34 5.44
C THR A 56 -16.20 -4.44 5.21
N CYS A 57 -15.42 -4.07 6.21
CA CYS A 57 -13.97 -4.23 6.20
C CYS A 57 -13.58 -5.59 6.80
N VAL A 58 -12.69 -6.29 6.12
CA VAL A 58 -12.04 -7.51 6.59
C VAL A 58 -10.59 -7.16 6.93
N PRO A 59 -10.22 -7.04 8.21
CA PRO A 59 -8.90 -6.58 8.61
C PRO A 59 -7.86 -7.70 8.55
N PHE A 60 -6.66 -7.35 8.04
CA PHE A 60 -5.46 -8.20 8.03
C PHE A 60 -4.31 -7.45 8.69
N VAL A 61 -3.49 -8.15 9.48
CA VAL A 61 -2.40 -7.51 10.23
C VAL A 61 -1.23 -7.08 9.33
N SER A 62 -1.13 -7.69 8.13
CA SER A 62 -0.08 -7.36 7.16
C SER A 62 -0.57 -7.42 5.71
N PRO A 63 0.13 -6.74 4.79
CA PRO A 63 -0.19 -6.82 3.36
C PRO A 63 0.04 -8.22 2.78
N ARG A 64 0.96 -8.99 3.37
CA ARG A 64 1.22 -10.37 2.99
C ARG A 64 0.05 -11.28 3.34
N GLU A 65 -0.42 -11.22 4.59
CA GLU A 65 -1.57 -12.01 5.04
C GLU A 65 -2.83 -11.74 4.20
N LEU A 66 -3.06 -10.47 3.84
CA LEU A 66 -4.16 -10.09 2.97
C LEU A 66 -4.02 -10.72 1.58
N ALA A 67 -2.85 -10.65 0.95
CA ALA A 67 -2.59 -11.26 -0.35
C ALA A 67 -2.69 -12.79 -0.31
N ASP A 68 -2.14 -13.43 0.73
CA ASP A 68 -2.18 -14.89 0.92
C ASP A 68 -3.63 -15.41 1.14
N ALA A 69 -4.55 -14.53 1.50
CA ALA A 69 -5.97 -14.86 1.70
C ALA A 69 -6.81 -14.86 0.42
N THR A 70 -6.23 -14.54 -0.75
CA THR A 70 -6.95 -14.45 -2.04
C THR A 70 -7.79 -15.68 -2.35
N ASN A 71 -7.32 -16.88 -2.02
CA ASN A 71 -8.01 -18.14 -2.32
C ASN A 71 -8.95 -18.64 -1.19
N ARG A 72 -9.24 -17.79 -0.17
CA ARG A 72 -10.02 -18.20 1.01
C ARG A 72 -11.46 -17.72 1.00
N ASP A 73 -11.92 -17.03 -0.04
CA ASP A 73 -13.26 -16.43 -0.15
C ASP A 73 -13.63 -15.58 1.09
N VAL A 74 -12.68 -14.79 1.61
CA VAL A 74 -12.89 -13.93 2.78
C VAL A 74 -13.03 -12.45 2.43
N TRP A 75 -12.69 -12.05 1.22
CA TRP A 75 -12.86 -10.69 0.70
C TRP A 75 -13.19 -10.72 -0.80
N ASP A 76 -13.86 -9.70 -1.31
CA ASP A 76 -14.24 -9.53 -2.71
C ASP A 76 -13.34 -8.54 -3.43
N ILE A 77 -12.95 -7.47 -2.72
CA ILE A 77 -11.93 -6.51 -3.15
C ILE A 77 -10.90 -6.32 -2.04
N CYS A 78 -9.73 -5.82 -2.39
CA CYS A 78 -8.70 -5.46 -1.41
C CYS A 78 -8.06 -4.12 -1.75
N LEU A 79 -7.59 -3.40 -0.72
CA LEU A 79 -6.84 -2.15 -0.84
C LEU A 79 -5.41 -2.40 -0.36
N ILE A 80 -4.48 -2.52 -1.32
CA ILE A 80 -3.09 -2.93 -1.06
C ILE A 80 -2.16 -2.39 -2.15
N GLY A 81 -0.87 -2.29 -1.86
CA GLY A 81 0.14 -1.98 -2.87
C GLY A 81 0.14 -3.00 -4.00
N ALA A 82 -0.02 -2.53 -5.25
CA ALA A 82 0.06 -3.36 -6.45
C ALA A 82 1.50 -3.75 -6.71
N GLU A 83 1.81 -5.02 -6.48
CA GLU A 83 3.13 -5.60 -6.70
C GLU A 83 3.05 -6.74 -7.70
N ARG A 84 4.10 -6.88 -8.52
CA ARG A 84 4.16 -7.90 -9.58
C ARG A 84 3.87 -9.32 -9.05
N ASP A 85 4.40 -9.65 -7.88
CA ASP A 85 4.22 -10.98 -7.30
C ASP A 85 2.77 -11.21 -6.87
N ARG A 86 2.10 -10.19 -6.36
CA ARG A 86 0.67 -10.22 -6.00
C ARG A 86 -0.24 -10.25 -7.22
N ALA A 87 0.18 -9.64 -8.33
CA ALA A 87 -0.56 -9.63 -9.59
C ALA A 87 -0.68 -11.03 -10.23
N GLN A 88 0.03 -12.03 -9.71
CA GLN A 88 -0.15 -13.43 -10.12
C GLN A 88 -1.46 -14.05 -9.62
N THR A 89 -2.08 -13.49 -8.60
CA THR A 89 -3.31 -14.00 -7.98
C THR A 89 -4.40 -12.93 -7.82
N ILE A 90 -4.05 -11.64 -7.96
CA ILE A 90 -4.94 -10.50 -7.77
C ILE A 90 -4.96 -9.67 -9.06
N ALA A 91 -6.15 -9.39 -9.59
CA ALA A 91 -6.36 -8.42 -10.65
C ALA A 91 -6.39 -7.01 -10.03
N PHE A 92 -5.38 -6.21 -10.29
CA PHE A 92 -5.27 -4.84 -9.79
C PHE A 92 -5.80 -3.83 -10.81
N THR A 93 -6.42 -2.77 -10.31
CA THR A 93 -6.66 -1.54 -11.08
C THR A 93 -5.34 -0.77 -11.26
N SER A 94 -5.37 0.28 -12.06
CA SER A 94 -4.40 1.37 -11.92
C SER A 94 -4.37 1.85 -10.47
N ALA A 95 -3.23 2.41 -10.06
CA ALA A 95 -3.13 2.96 -8.71
C ALA A 95 -4.07 4.16 -8.53
N TYR A 96 -4.66 4.26 -7.34
CA TYR A 96 -5.40 5.45 -6.93
C TYR A 96 -4.52 6.42 -6.13
N LEU A 97 -3.49 5.89 -5.43
CA LEU A 97 -2.51 6.64 -4.63
C LEU A 97 -1.10 6.15 -4.86
N GLU A 98 -0.13 7.06 -4.74
CA GLU A 98 1.30 6.76 -4.66
C GLU A 98 1.86 7.17 -3.31
N ILE A 99 2.71 6.32 -2.73
CA ILE A 99 3.42 6.57 -1.47
C ILE A 99 4.91 6.34 -1.70
N ASP A 100 5.73 7.37 -1.54
CA ASP A 100 7.18 7.25 -1.69
C ASP A 100 7.75 6.26 -0.67
N ALA A 101 8.63 5.37 -1.13
CA ALA A 101 9.46 4.52 -0.31
C ALA A 101 10.92 4.98 -0.36
N THR A 102 11.51 5.16 0.82
CA THR A 102 12.88 5.65 1.01
C THR A 102 13.53 4.94 2.18
N CYS A 103 14.67 5.44 2.68
CA CYS A 103 15.32 4.89 3.86
C CYS A 103 15.63 5.98 4.88
N LEU A 104 15.60 5.56 6.16
CA LEU A 104 16.21 6.26 7.29
C LEU A 104 17.62 5.71 7.47
N VAL A 105 18.59 6.57 7.74
CA VAL A 105 19.99 6.21 8.00
C VAL A 105 20.50 6.94 9.25
N HIS A 106 21.59 6.47 9.84
CA HIS A 106 22.27 7.22 10.90
C HIS A 106 22.80 8.55 10.34
N ALA A 107 22.82 9.61 11.15
CA ALA A 107 23.18 10.97 10.71
C ALA A 107 24.56 11.02 10.04
N GLU A 108 25.52 10.27 10.57
CA GLU A 108 26.91 10.18 10.07
C GLU A 108 27.07 9.22 8.87
N SER A 109 25.98 8.60 8.39
CA SER A 109 26.04 7.69 7.25
C SER A 109 26.53 8.40 5.98
N PRO A 110 27.44 7.80 5.21
CA PRO A 110 27.88 8.32 3.92
C PRO A 110 26.82 8.21 2.81
N LEU A 111 25.71 7.55 3.08
CA LEU A 111 24.58 7.44 2.15
C LEU A 111 23.78 8.73 2.13
N MET A 112 23.72 9.40 0.98
CA MET A 112 23.03 10.69 0.86
C MET A 112 21.67 10.58 0.14
N SER A 113 21.50 9.58 -0.71
CA SER A 113 20.33 9.46 -1.59
C SER A 113 19.83 8.01 -1.65
N ALA A 114 18.52 7.88 -1.71
CA ALA A 114 17.85 6.58 -1.86
C ALA A 114 18.21 5.85 -3.17
N GLN A 115 18.60 6.60 -4.21
CA GLN A 115 19.03 6.02 -5.48
C GLN A 115 20.44 5.36 -5.41
N THR A 116 21.20 5.64 -4.38
CA THR A 116 22.58 5.14 -4.22
C THR A 116 22.73 4.08 -3.14
N LEU A 117 21.63 3.47 -2.70
CA LEU A 117 21.58 2.45 -1.64
C LEU A 117 22.26 1.12 -2.03
N ASP A 118 22.23 0.75 -3.32
CA ASP A 118 22.72 -0.55 -3.77
C ASP A 118 24.24 -0.59 -3.85
N ARG A 119 24.89 -0.73 -2.70
CA ARG A 119 26.36 -0.80 -2.56
C ARG A 119 26.77 -2.02 -1.76
N ALA A 120 27.90 -2.61 -2.13
CA ALA A 120 28.52 -3.68 -1.34
C ALA A 120 28.84 -3.19 0.08
N GLY A 121 28.50 -4.00 1.07
CA GLY A 121 28.71 -3.68 2.49
C GLY A 121 27.58 -2.85 3.13
N VAL A 122 26.57 -2.42 2.37
CA VAL A 122 25.37 -1.78 2.91
C VAL A 122 24.33 -2.83 3.26
N SER A 123 23.79 -2.75 4.48
CA SER A 123 22.69 -3.59 4.97
C SER A 123 21.43 -2.75 5.15
N ILE A 124 20.28 -3.23 4.63
CA ILE A 124 19.00 -2.54 4.63
C ILE A 124 17.96 -3.37 5.37
N ALA A 125 17.47 -2.89 6.50
CA ALA A 125 16.38 -3.54 7.23
C ALA A 125 15.04 -3.21 6.57
N ALA A 126 14.19 -4.23 6.37
CA ALA A 126 12.88 -4.08 5.75
C ALA A 126 11.87 -5.10 6.27
N ALA A 127 10.59 -4.71 6.33
CA ALA A 127 9.50 -5.63 6.70
C ALA A 127 9.22 -6.61 5.57
N THR A 128 9.29 -7.90 5.85
CA THR A 128 9.06 -8.98 4.89
C THR A 128 7.68 -8.88 4.24
N GLY A 129 7.65 -9.00 2.91
CA GLY A 129 6.42 -8.99 2.11
C GLY A 129 5.76 -7.61 1.99
N SER A 130 6.40 -6.53 2.47
CA SER A 130 5.99 -5.18 2.15
C SER A 130 6.30 -4.84 0.68
N ALA A 131 5.54 -3.91 0.08
CA ALA A 131 5.76 -3.52 -1.32
C ALA A 131 7.19 -3.02 -1.57
N TYR A 132 7.75 -2.24 -0.64
CA TYR A 132 9.11 -1.74 -0.75
C TYR A 132 10.17 -2.84 -0.56
N GLU A 133 9.96 -3.84 0.29
CA GLU A 133 10.86 -4.98 0.44
C GLU A 133 10.85 -5.85 -0.82
N LEU A 134 9.69 -6.12 -1.39
CA LEU A 134 9.55 -6.85 -2.66
C LEU A 134 10.25 -6.12 -3.81
N TRP A 135 10.17 -4.77 -3.84
CA TRP A 135 10.90 -3.97 -4.82
C TRP A 135 12.41 -4.07 -4.60
N LEU A 136 12.90 -3.89 -3.37
CA LEU A 136 14.33 -4.00 -3.04
C LEU A 136 14.89 -5.38 -3.40
N THR A 137 14.14 -6.44 -3.13
CA THR A 137 14.53 -7.83 -3.48
C THR A 137 14.77 -7.99 -4.98
N ARG A 138 13.97 -7.34 -5.82
CA ARG A 138 14.11 -7.43 -7.28
C ARG A 138 15.23 -6.56 -7.86
N HIS A 139 15.53 -5.42 -7.22
CA HIS A 139 16.39 -4.39 -7.79
C HIS A 139 17.78 -4.30 -7.16
N MET A 140 17.93 -4.65 -5.87
CA MET A 140 19.25 -4.64 -5.21
C MET A 140 20.11 -5.82 -5.69
N ARG A 141 21.38 -5.52 -5.98
CA ARG A 141 22.37 -6.50 -6.45
C ARG A 141 23.56 -6.63 -5.50
N HIS A 142 23.89 -5.57 -4.77
CA HIS A 142 25.09 -5.44 -3.97
C HIS A 142 24.77 -5.26 -2.48
N ALA A 143 23.73 -4.52 -2.13
CA ALA A 143 23.28 -4.33 -0.77
C ALA A 143 22.61 -5.59 -0.21
N GLN A 144 22.77 -5.83 1.09
CA GLN A 144 22.15 -6.95 1.81
C GLN A 144 20.83 -6.53 2.42
N LEU A 145 19.78 -7.36 2.26
CA LEU A 145 18.49 -7.13 2.90
C LEU A 145 18.38 -7.91 4.21
N LEU A 146 18.25 -7.17 5.32
CA LEU A 146 17.88 -7.70 6.63
C LEU A 146 16.35 -7.71 6.75
N ARG A 147 15.74 -8.89 6.55
CA ARG A 147 14.29 -9.06 6.59
C ARG A 147 13.79 -9.25 8.01
N ALA A 148 12.81 -8.47 8.40
CA ALA A 148 12.16 -8.56 9.70
C ALA A 148 10.65 -8.87 9.55
N PRO A 149 10.01 -9.51 10.53
CA PRO A 149 8.58 -9.87 10.45
C PRO A 149 7.66 -8.68 10.24
N THR A 150 7.98 -7.55 10.88
CA THR A 150 7.21 -6.29 10.80
C THR A 150 8.14 -5.10 10.64
N HIS A 151 7.56 -3.92 10.32
CA HIS A 151 8.32 -2.67 10.31
C HIS A 151 8.93 -2.34 11.68
N ASP A 152 8.20 -2.60 12.78
CA ASP A 152 8.71 -2.33 14.13
C ASP A 152 9.95 -3.17 14.45
N HIS A 153 9.97 -4.45 14.08
CA HIS A 153 11.17 -5.28 14.22
C HIS A 153 12.33 -4.82 13.32
N ALA A 154 12.03 -4.33 12.11
CA ALA A 154 13.05 -3.74 11.23
C ALA A 154 13.62 -2.45 11.84
N TYR A 155 12.76 -1.60 12.39
CA TYR A 155 13.15 -0.39 13.12
C TYR A 155 14.04 -0.71 14.34
N GLU A 156 13.67 -1.69 15.15
CA GLU A 156 14.47 -2.14 16.30
C GLU A 156 15.85 -2.64 15.87
N ALA A 157 15.91 -3.43 14.79
CA ALA A 157 17.19 -3.92 14.25
C ALA A 157 18.07 -2.76 13.78
N PHE A 158 17.51 -1.77 13.09
CA PHE A 158 18.20 -0.56 12.67
C PHE A 158 18.66 0.28 13.87
N ALA A 159 17.77 0.55 14.84
CA ALA A 159 18.10 1.31 16.04
C ALA A 159 19.22 0.67 16.89
N GLN A 160 19.37 -0.66 16.83
CA GLN A 160 20.43 -1.42 17.47
C GLN A 160 21.75 -1.48 16.63
N GLY A 161 21.80 -0.79 15.49
CA GLY A 161 22.97 -0.79 14.60
C GLY A 161 23.19 -2.10 13.84
N LYS A 162 22.18 -2.97 13.72
CA LYS A 162 22.25 -4.23 12.96
C LYS A 162 22.07 -4.03 11.45
N ALA A 163 21.65 -2.84 11.03
CA ALA A 163 21.51 -2.46 9.64
C ALA A 163 21.93 -0.99 9.45
N ASP A 164 22.48 -0.67 8.29
CA ASP A 164 22.94 0.68 7.94
C ASP A 164 21.77 1.60 7.53
N ALA A 165 20.68 1.01 7.07
CA ALA A 165 19.49 1.73 6.63
C ALA A 165 18.22 0.98 7.02
N LEU A 166 17.13 1.74 7.30
CA LEU A 166 15.78 1.24 7.50
C LEU A 166 14.92 1.66 6.32
N ALA A 167 14.47 0.71 5.51
CA ALA A 167 13.55 0.95 4.42
C ALA A 167 12.10 1.03 4.91
N GLY A 168 11.34 1.95 4.32
CA GLY A 168 9.92 2.11 4.64
C GLY A 168 9.21 3.14 3.78
N LEU A 169 7.91 3.27 4.00
CA LEU A 169 7.13 4.36 3.43
C LEU A 169 7.57 5.69 4.08
N ARG A 170 7.81 6.71 3.27
CA ARG A 170 8.28 8.03 3.73
C ARG A 170 7.51 8.56 4.94
N PRO A 171 6.17 8.54 4.98
CA PRO A 171 5.43 9.07 6.14
C PRO A 171 5.68 8.26 7.43
N ARG A 172 5.92 6.94 7.33
CA ARG A 172 6.28 6.13 8.49
C ARG A 172 7.69 6.48 8.96
N LEU A 173 8.64 6.59 8.05
CA LEU A 173 10.02 6.93 8.37
C LEU A 173 10.17 8.33 8.96
N LEU A 174 9.35 9.31 8.54
CA LEU A 174 9.30 10.65 9.16
C LEU A 174 8.85 10.57 10.63
N ARG A 175 7.91 9.68 10.95
CA ARG A 175 7.51 9.44 12.33
C ARG A 175 8.64 8.76 13.11
N ASP A 176 9.29 7.77 12.54
CA ASP A 176 10.41 7.06 13.16
C ASP A 176 11.60 8.02 13.41
N GLU A 177 11.92 8.90 12.44
CA GLU A 177 12.93 9.97 12.56
C GLU A 177 12.64 10.90 13.76
N SER A 178 11.38 11.25 13.98
CA SER A 178 10.97 12.10 15.10
C SER A 178 11.17 11.46 16.49
N THR A 179 11.32 10.15 16.55
CA THR A 179 11.44 9.37 17.80
C THR A 179 12.83 8.82 18.06
N LEU A 180 13.69 8.74 17.04
CA LEU A 180 15.04 8.21 17.15
C LEU A 180 16.07 9.33 16.89
N ALA A 181 16.85 9.68 17.90
CA ALA A 181 17.89 10.68 17.77
C ALA A 181 19.08 10.17 16.92
N GLY A 182 19.76 11.10 16.22
CA GLY A 182 20.94 10.77 15.45
C GLY A 182 20.70 10.02 14.15
N VAL A 183 19.51 10.19 13.57
CA VAL A 183 19.13 9.61 12.27
C VAL A 183 18.64 10.70 11.34
N ARG A 184 18.58 10.41 10.04
CA ARG A 184 18.01 11.28 9.02
C ARG A 184 17.40 10.48 7.87
N LEU A 185 16.42 11.07 7.23
CA LEU A 185 15.83 10.53 6.02
C LEU A 185 16.77 10.77 4.82
N LEU A 186 16.87 9.78 3.93
CA LEU A 186 17.60 9.97 2.67
C LEU A 186 16.83 10.86 1.70
N ASP A 187 17.58 11.61 0.89
CA ASP A 187 17.01 12.39 -0.21
C ASP A 187 16.40 11.46 -1.28
N GLY A 188 15.30 11.93 -1.87
CA GLY A 188 14.58 11.18 -2.90
C GLY A 188 13.86 9.94 -2.38
N CYS A 189 13.48 9.07 -3.30
CA CYS A 189 12.88 7.77 -3.03
C CYS A 189 13.50 6.73 -3.98
N PHE A 190 13.55 5.46 -3.58
CA PHE A 190 14.00 4.41 -4.49
C PHE A 190 12.82 3.87 -5.33
N THR A 191 11.59 3.99 -4.84
CA THR A 191 10.35 3.68 -5.56
C THR A 191 9.16 4.43 -4.94
N ALA A 192 8.04 4.44 -5.67
CA ALA A 192 6.74 4.81 -5.14
C ALA A 192 5.83 3.59 -5.11
N VAL A 193 5.26 3.30 -3.95
CA VAL A 193 4.32 2.19 -3.78
C VAL A 193 2.98 2.59 -4.36
N GLN A 194 2.53 1.84 -5.35
CA GLN A 194 1.27 2.03 -6.06
C GLN A 194 0.15 1.39 -5.26
N GLN A 195 -0.68 2.19 -4.58
CA GLN A 195 -1.87 1.68 -3.89
C GLN A 195 -3.01 1.52 -4.87
N ALA A 196 -3.52 0.30 -5.00
CA ALA A 196 -4.57 -0.05 -5.97
C ALA A 196 -5.72 -0.81 -5.32
N VAL A 197 -6.82 -0.90 -6.04
CA VAL A 197 -7.92 -1.81 -5.72
C VAL A 197 -7.65 -3.14 -6.42
N GLY A 198 -7.68 -4.23 -5.68
CA GLY A 198 -7.53 -5.57 -6.23
C GLY A 198 -8.83 -6.38 -6.10
N THR A 199 -9.04 -7.30 -7.01
CA THR A 199 -10.08 -8.34 -6.94
C THR A 199 -9.51 -9.67 -7.43
N HIS A 200 -10.28 -10.75 -7.39
CA HIS A 200 -9.82 -12.06 -7.86
C HIS A 200 -9.60 -12.06 -9.38
N LEU A 201 -8.56 -12.76 -9.86
CA LEU A 201 -8.19 -12.79 -11.30
C LEU A 201 -9.34 -13.18 -12.23
N GLN A 202 -10.21 -14.10 -11.79
CA GLN A 202 -11.36 -14.54 -12.59
C GLN A 202 -12.52 -13.54 -12.62
N HIS A 203 -12.46 -12.44 -11.88
CA HIS A 203 -13.51 -11.44 -11.79
C HIS A 203 -13.33 -10.34 -12.84
N GLU A 204 -13.30 -10.70 -14.13
CA GLU A 204 -13.01 -9.76 -15.22
C GLU A 204 -13.98 -8.58 -15.29
N ALA A 205 -15.30 -8.83 -15.17
CA ALA A 205 -16.30 -7.75 -15.17
C ALA A 205 -16.16 -6.85 -13.94
N GLY A 206 -15.86 -7.44 -12.78
CA GLY A 206 -15.57 -6.72 -11.55
C GLY A 206 -14.31 -5.87 -11.66
N ALA A 207 -13.23 -6.43 -12.19
CA ALA A 207 -11.97 -5.70 -12.41
C ALA A 207 -12.16 -4.51 -13.36
N ALA A 208 -12.87 -4.71 -14.49
CA ALA A 208 -13.17 -3.63 -15.43
C ALA A 208 -14.06 -2.52 -14.82
N PHE A 209 -15.00 -2.88 -13.94
CA PHE A 209 -15.79 -1.92 -13.19
C PHE A 209 -14.91 -1.12 -12.23
N LEU A 210 -14.05 -1.78 -11.46
CA LEU A 210 -13.16 -1.15 -10.49
C LEU A 210 -12.15 -0.21 -11.17
N GLU A 211 -11.59 -0.61 -12.31
CA GLU A 211 -10.69 0.23 -13.11
C GLU A 211 -11.36 1.55 -13.51
N ARG A 212 -12.57 1.47 -14.10
CA ARG A 212 -13.32 2.68 -14.47
C ARG A 212 -13.62 3.55 -13.26
N PHE A 213 -14.02 2.95 -12.13
CA PHE A 213 -14.31 3.69 -10.91
C PHE A 213 -13.07 4.42 -10.38
N VAL A 214 -11.90 3.77 -10.39
CA VAL A 214 -10.63 4.37 -9.95
C VAL A 214 -10.24 5.55 -10.85
N GLU A 215 -10.32 5.38 -12.18
CA GLU A 215 -9.99 6.45 -13.11
C GLU A 215 -10.96 7.65 -12.99
N GLU A 216 -12.26 7.39 -12.84
CA GLU A 216 -13.26 8.43 -12.58
C GLU A 216 -12.99 9.17 -11.25
N ALA A 217 -12.61 8.44 -10.20
CA ALA A 217 -12.29 9.00 -8.89
C ALA A 217 -11.04 9.90 -8.93
N LYS A 218 -10.01 9.50 -9.68
CA LYS A 218 -8.83 10.35 -9.92
C LYS A 218 -9.19 11.60 -10.73
N ALA A 219 -9.90 11.41 -11.85
CA ALA A 219 -10.25 12.51 -12.75
C ALA A 219 -11.19 13.55 -12.11
N SER A 220 -12.05 13.14 -11.20
CA SER A 220 -12.98 14.04 -10.49
C SER A 220 -12.35 14.79 -9.31
N GLY A 221 -11.09 14.47 -8.93
CA GLY A 221 -10.46 15.01 -7.72
C GLY A 221 -10.91 14.34 -6.41
N LEU A 222 -11.71 13.28 -6.48
CA LEU A 222 -12.22 12.58 -5.28
C LEU A 222 -11.07 12.04 -4.41
N ILE A 223 -9.98 11.57 -5.02
CA ILE A 223 -8.84 11.04 -4.27
C ILE A 223 -8.14 12.17 -3.51
N ASP A 224 -7.95 13.35 -4.13
CA ASP A 224 -7.37 14.53 -3.47
C ASP A 224 -8.25 15.00 -2.31
N GLU A 225 -9.59 15.02 -2.51
CA GLU A 225 -10.55 15.33 -1.45
C GLU A 225 -10.45 14.37 -0.26
N LEU A 226 -10.29 13.07 -0.51
CA LEU A 226 -10.10 12.06 0.54
C LEU A 226 -8.76 12.25 1.27
N ILE A 227 -7.67 12.57 0.56
CA ILE A 227 -6.36 12.88 1.15
C ILE A 227 -6.49 14.05 2.12
N GLU A 228 -7.14 15.14 1.70
CA GLU A 228 -7.36 16.34 2.51
C GLU A 228 -8.26 16.05 3.73
N ARG A 229 -9.40 15.41 3.51
CA ARG A 229 -10.38 15.07 4.56
C ARG A 229 -9.79 14.22 5.67
N HIS A 230 -8.96 13.25 5.30
CA HIS A 230 -8.29 12.35 6.27
C HIS A 230 -6.93 12.88 6.73
N HIS A 231 -6.52 14.08 6.32
CA HIS A 231 -5.23 14.70 6.66
C HIS A 231 -4.03 13.78 6.40
N VAL A 232 -4.09 12.98 5.32
CA VAL A 232 -3.02 12.04 4.96
C VAL A 232 -1.86 12.81 4.34
N ARG A 233 -0.67 12.72 4.94
CA ARG A 233 0.53 13.42 4.45
C ARG A 233 1.51 12.43 3.81
N GLY A 234 2.24 12.92 2.79
CA GLY A 234 3.29 12.11 2.12
C GLY A 234 2.73 11.06 1.16
N VAL A 235 1.53 11.29 0.68
CA VAL A 235 0.89 10.55 -0.41
C VAL A 235 0.46 11.54 -1.49
N ARG A 236 0.23 11.04 -2.69
CA ARG A 236 -0.35 11.82 -3.80
C ARG A 236 -1.29 10.96 -4.61
N THR A 237 -2.23 11.59 -5.28
CA THR A 237 -3.07 10.94 -6.29
C THR A 237 -2.17 10.39 -7.40
N ALA A 238 -2.38 9.14 -7.77
CA ALA A 238 -1.64 8.53 -8.88
C ALA A 238 -2.07 9.17 -10.22
N PRO A 239 -1.17 9.23 -11.22
CA PRO A 239 -1.52 9.73 -12.54
C PRO A 239 -2.67 8.96 -13.17
N LEU A 240 -3.46 9.63 -14.01
CA LEU A 240 -4.42 8.97 -14.89
C LEU A 240 -3.67 8.02 -15.85
N LEU A 241 -4.33 6.92 -16.20
CA LEU A 241 -3.81 6.10 -17.31
C LEU A 241 -3.72 6.99 -18.55
N SER A 242 -2.53 7.05 -19.14
CA SER A 242 -2.39 7.70 -20.45
C SER A 242 -3.29 6.95 -21.42
N SER A 243 -4.25 7.66 -22.04
CA SER A 243 -4.99 7.14 -23.16
C SER A 243 -3.94 6.75 -24.22
N SER A 244 -3.73 5.46 -24.40
CA SER A 244 -2.93 4.95 -25.52
C SER A 244 -3.65 5.44 -26.78
N SER A 245 -3.10 6.49 -27.40
CA SER A 245 -3.50 6.89 -28.75
C SER A 245 -3.23 5.68 -29.62
N GLY A 246 -4.31 4.96 -29.99
CA GLY A 246 -4.29 3.85 -30.91
C GLY A 246 -3.96 4.29 -32.35
#